data_71347af578e7af746fe6a7a43f090b7c
#
_entry.id   71347af578e7af746fe6a7a43f090b7c
#
_cell.length_a   1.000
_cell.length_b   1.000
_cell.length_c   1.000
_cell.angle_alpha   90.00
_cell.angle_beta   90.00
_cell.angle_gamma   90.00
#
_symmetry.space_group_name_H-M   'P 1'
#
loop_
_entity.id
_entity.type
_entity.pdbx_description
1 polymer ?
#
loop_
_entity_poly.entity_id
_entity_poly.type
_entity_poly.pdbx_seq_one_letter_code
_entity_poly.pdbx_strand_id
1 'polypeptide(L)'
;SERHARIGNLFAHFDLAQVSKAKASELDSEKRHLLAIAAALSFEPSAIVADEPSKGLDEIGAAHVAKALFSYNKQVIFATHDTDMIRRPEYAIDRVLVLDEHAVAFDGAPAEAVAFYEDLIRRKYEAAKR
;
A
#
# COMPACT_ATOMS: atom_id res chain seq x y z
N SER A 1 -6.86 8.76 -29.10
CA SER A 1 -6.84 7.31 -29.15
C SER A 1 -7.29 6.71 -27.81
N GLU A 2 -7.64 5.47 -27.82
CA GLU A 2 -8.02 4.72 -26.62
C GLU A 2 -6.91 4.75 -25.57
N ARG A 3 -5.67 4.64 -26.00
CA ARG A 3 -4.50 4.70 -25.11
C ARG A 3 -4.40 6.03 -24.38
N HIS A 4 -4.61 7.14 -25.07
CA HIS A 4 -4.58 8.48 -24.47
C HIS A 4 -5.73 8.67 -23.48
N ALA A 5 -6.92 8.16 -23.80
CA ALA A 5 -8.06 8.23 -22.91
C ALA A 5 -7.81 7.44 -21.62
N ARG A 6 -7.21 6.27 -21.74
CA ARG A 6 -6.87 5.43 -20.56
C ARG A 6 -5.86 6.12 -19.65
N ILE A 7 -4.81 6.70 -20.23
CA ILE A 7 -3.80 7.44 -19.47
C ILE A 7 -4.44 8.64 -18.77
N GLY A 8 -5.27 9.39 -19.49
CA GLY A 8 -5.97 10.54 -18.93
C GLY A 8 -6.87 10.16 -17.77
N ASN A 9 -7.58 9.05 -17.89
CA ASN A 9 -8.44 8.54 -16.81
C ASN A 9 -7.64 8.13 -15.57
N LEU A 10 -6.50 7.48 -15.75
CA LEU A 10 -5.62 7.13 -14.64
C LEU A 10 -5.07 8.37 -13.95
N PHE A 11 -4.62 9.34 -14.69
CA PHE A 11 -4.10 10.59 -14.15
C PHE A 11 -5.16 11.35 -13.36
N ALA A 12 -6.40 11.40 -13.87
CA ALA A 12 -7.52 12.03 -13.17
C ALA A 12 -7.85 11.28 -11.89
N HIS A 13 -7.89 9.95 -11.94
CA HIS A 13 -8.21 9.12 -10.77
C HIS A 13 -7.20 9.30 -9.63
N PHE A 14 -5.92 9.44 -9.95
CA PHE A 14 -4.86 9.59 -8.95
C PHE A 14 -4.46 11.04 -8.70
N ASP A 15 -5.24 12.00 -9.21
CA ASP A 15 -4.97 13.44 -9.05
C ASP A 15 -3.58 13.85 -9.57
N LEU A 16 -3.20 13.27 -10.71
CA LEU A 16 -1.92 13.53 -11.36
C LEU A 16 -2.06 14.38 -12.64
N ALA A 17 -3.27 14.77 -13.01
CA ALA A 17 -3.52 15.48 -14.27
C ALA A 17 -2.73 16.80 -14.37
N GLN A 18 -2.60 17.51 -13.25
CA GLN A 18 -1.90 18.81 -13.20
C GLN A 18 -0.39 18.68 -13.43
N VAL A 19 0.19 17.51 -13.15
CA VAL A 19 1.63 17.26 -13.31
C VAL A 19 1.93 16.30 -14.45
N SER A 20 0.99 16.11 -15.38
CA SER A 20 1.11 15.16 -16.48
C SER A 20 2.30 15.43 -17.41
N LYS A 21 2.77 16.67 -17.48
CA LYS A 21 3.92 17.08 -18.30
C LYS A 21 5.20 17.27 -17.49
N ALA A 22 5.16 17.12 -16.18
CA ALA A 22 6.34 17.22 -15.33
C ALA A 22 7.23 16.00 -15.49
N LYS A 23 8.51 16.17 -15.24
CA LYS A 23 9.43 15.03 -15.15
C LYS A 23 9.16 14.28 -13.83
N ALA A 24 9.28 12.95 -13.85
CA ALA A 24 9.08 12.16 -12.65
C ALA A 24 10.01 12.60 -11.50
N SER A 25 11.22 13.03 -11.83
CA SER A 25 12.18 13.52 -10.83
C SER A 25 11.76 14.82 -10.13
N GLU A 26 10.82 15.58 -10.73
CA GLU A 26 10.30 16.84 -10.18
C GLU A 26 9.11 16.61 -9.23
N LEU A 27 8.55 15.42 -9.21
CA LEU A 27 7.41 15.08 -8.36
C LEU A 27 7.85 14.90 -6.90
N ASP A 28 6.98 15.30 -5.97
CA ASP A 28 7.18 14.96 -4.56
C ASP A 28 7.03 13.46 -4.32
N SER A 29 7.36 13.00 -3.11
CA SER A 29 7.34 11.59 -2.76
C SER A 29 5.95 10.97 -2.90
N GLU A 30 4.91 11.67 -2.45
CA GLU A 30 3.53 11.21 -2.56
C GLU A 30 3.13 10.99 -4.03
N LYS A 31 3.38 11.97 -4.88
CA LYS A 31 3.02 11.88 -6.31
C LYS A 31 3.81 10.79 -7.03
N ARG A 32 5.07 10.58 -6.64
CA ARG A 32 5.85 9.46 -7.20
C ARG A 32 5.26 8.10 -6.83
N HIS A 33 4.78 7.94 -5.59
CA HIS A 33 4.08 6.71 -5.19
C HIS A 33 2.78 6.53 -5.97
N LEU A 34 2.00 7.59 -6.13
CA LEU A 34 0.75 7.54 -6.92
C LEU A 34 1.03 7.23 -8.38
N LEU A 35 2.09 7.79 -8.95
CA LEU A 35 2.49 7.50 -10.32
C LEU A 35 2.87 6.03 -10.50
N ALA A 36 3.58 5.45 -9.54
CA ALA A 36 3.95 4.03 -9.58
C ALA A 36 2.71 3.13 -9.58
N ILE A 37 1.72 3.45 -8.75
CA ILE A 37 0.44 2.71 -8.72
C ILE A 37 -0.29 2.87 -10.06
N ALA A 38 -0.38 4.08 -10.58
CA ALA A 38 -1.02 4.34 -11.87
C ALA A 38 -0.33 3.58 -13.01
N ALA A 39 1.01 3.55 -13.01
CA ALA A 39 1.78 2.80 -14.01
C ALA A 39 1.47 1.31 -13.96
N ALA A 40 1.43 0.72 -12.75
CA ALA A 40 1.06 -0.68 -12.58
C ALA A 40 -0.35 -0.96 -13.10
N LEU A 41 -1.29 -0.07 -12.84
CA LEU A 41 -2.69 -0.24 -13.27
C LEU A 41 -2.89 -0.01 -14.77
N SER A 42 -1.95 0.64 -15.46
CA SER A 42 -2.04 0.87 -16.90
C SER A 42 -2.03 -0.42 -17.71
N PHE A 43 -1.54 -1.51 -17.14
CA PHE A 43 -1.53 -2.84 -17.78
C PHE A 43 -2.82 -3.63 -17.53
N GLU A 44 -3.80 -3.05 -16.86
CA GLU A 44 -5.08 -3.69 -16.49
C GLU A 44 -4.88 -5.03 -15.74
N PRO A 45 -4.08 -5.06 -14.66
CA PRO A 45 -3.82 -6.30 -13.94
C PRO A 45 -5.05 -6.78 -13.19
N SER A 46 -5.12 -8.08 -12.92
CA SER A 46 -6.14 -8.64 -12.02
C SER A 46 -5.75 -8.52 -10.55
N ALA A 47 -4.49 -8.30 -10.25
CA ALA A 47 -3.98 -8.11 -8.89
C ALA A 47 -2.82 -7.13 -8.88
N ILE A 48 -2.67 -6.43 -7.77
CA ILE A 48 -1.55 -5.53 -7.51
C ILE A 48 -0.78 -6.09 -6.32
N VAL A 49 0.54 -6.11 -6.43
CA VAL A 49 1.43 -6.44 -5.31
C VAL A 49 2.23 -5.19 -4.96
N ALA A 50 2.15 -4.77 -3.71
CA ALA A 50 2.83 -3.58 -3.24
C ALA A 50 3.69 -3.91 -2.00
N ASP A 51 4.95 -3.46 -2.02
CA ASP A 51 5.86 -3.64 -0.89
C ASP A 51 6.07 -2.30 -0.21
N GLU A 52 5.65 -2.21 1.06
CA GLU A 52 5.72 -1.00 1.87
C GLU A 52 5.18 0.24 1.13
N PRO A 53 3.90 0.23 0.69
CA PRO A 53 3.38 1.26 -0.21
C PRO A 53 3.33 2.67 0.39
N SER A 54 3.42 2.81 1.70
CA SER A 54 3.42 4.12 2.38
C SER A 54 4.80 4.54 2.90
N LYS A 55 5.85 3.76 2.64
CA LYS A 55 7.19 4.02 3.16
C LYS A 55 7.72 5.38 2.74
N GLY A 56 8.27 6.12 3.71
CA GLY A 56 8.87 7.43 3.46
C GLY A 56 7.88 8.58 3.35
N LEU A 57 6.60 8.33 3.59
CA LEU A 57 5.56 9.36 3.56
C LEU A 57 5.14 9.75 4.99
N ASP A 58 4.69 10.99 5.13
CA ASP A 58 4.01 11.42 6.36
C ASP A 58 2.62 10.77 6.45
N GLU A 59 1.93 11.01 7.55
CA GLU A 59 0.62 10.40 7.81
C GLU A 59 -0.41 10.76 6.73
N ILE A 60 -0.41 12.01 6.27
CA ILE A 60 -1.34 12.49 5.25
C ILE A 60 -1.03 11.85 3.90
N GLY A 61 0.24 11.85 3.49
CA GLY A 61 0.68 11.22 2.24
C GLY A 61 0.42 9.73 2.24
N ALA A 62 0.70 9.05 3.35
CA ALA A 62 0.41 7.62 3.50
C ALA A 62 -1.09 7.32 3.34
N ALA A 63 -1.96 8.16 3.92
CA ALA A 63 -3.41 8.01 3.78
C ALA A 63 -3.86 8.19 2.33
N HIS A 64 -3.31 9.17 1.61
CA HIS A 64 -3.63 9.40 0.20
C HIS A 64 -3.22 8.22 -0.68
N VAL A 65 -2.02 7.69 -0.47
CA VAL A 65 -1.52 6.53 -1.22
C VAL A 65 -2.36 5.28 -0.93
N ALA A 66 -2.67 5.04 0.34
CA ALA A 66 -3.50 3.90 0.73
C ALA A 66 -4.90 3.99 0.11
N LYS A 67 -5.51 5.17 0.16
CA LYS A 67 -6.82 5.40 -0.46
C LYS A 67 -6.78 5.13 -1.97
N ALA A 68 -5.74 5.59 -2.65
CA ALA A 68 -5.55 5.34 -4.07
C ALA A 68 -5.39 3.84 -4.36
N LEU A 69 -4.56 3.14 -3.58
CA LEU A 69 -4.31 1.71 -3.75
C LEU A 69 -5.58 0.88 -3.58
N PHE A 70 -6.39 1.18 -2.56
CA PHE A 70 -7.59 0.41 -2.25
C PHE A 70 -8.86 0.91 -2.96
N SER A 71 -8.79 2.00 -3.72
CA SER A 71 -9.94 2.53 -4.46
C SER A 71 -10.23 1.75 -5.75
N TYR A 72 -9.30 0.94 -6.20
CA TYR A 72 -9.48 0.13 -7.40
C TYR A 72 -10.14 -1.20 -7.04
N ASN A 73 -11.05 -1.65 -7.92
CA ASN A 73 -11.74 -2.93 -7.73
C ASN A 73 -10.86 -4.08 -8.25
N LYS A 74 -9.70 -4.23 -7.65
CA LYS A 74 -8.72 -5.28 -7.97
C LYS A 74 -8.24 -5.92 -6.69
N GLN A 75 -7.73 -7.15 -6.79
CA GLN A 75 -7.09 -7.79 -5.66
C GLN A 75 -5.80 -7.03 -5.32
N VAL A 76 -5.64 -6.67 -4.05
CA VAL A 76 -4.44 -5.99 -3.58
C VAL A 76 -3.75 -6.89 -2.55
N ILE A 77 -2.49 -7.20 -2.81
CA ILE A 77 -1.61 -7.91 -1.89
C ILE A 77 -0.49 -6.96 -1.52
N PHE A 78 -0.30 -6.68 -0.25
CA PHE A 78 0.74 -5.75 0.14
C PHE A 78 1.46 -6.20 1.40
N ALA A 79 2.72 -5.83 1.52
CA ALA A 79 3.53 -6.07 2.70
C ALA A 79 3.79 -4.75 3.40
N THR A 80 3.62 -4.70 4.70
CA THR A 80 3.84 -3.48 5.48
C THR A 80 4.12 -3.79 6.95
N HIS A 81 4.79 -2.86 7.63
CA HIS A 81 4.90 -2.81 9.08
C HIS A 81 3.90 -1.81 9.70
N ASP A 82 3.11 -1.15 8.88
CA ASP A 82 2.13 -0.16 9.32
C ASP A 82 0.85 -0.85 9.80
N THR A 83 0.80 -1.15 11.10
CA THR A 83 -0.36 -1.81 11.71
C THR A 83 -1.60 -0.91 11.73
N ASP A 84 -1.43 0.40 11.76
CA ASP A 84 -2.55 1.33 11.69
C ASP A 84 -3.26 1.24 10.34
N MET A 85 -2.51 1.10 9.25
CA MET A 85 -3.05 0.88 7.92
C MET A 85 -3.88 -0.40 7.86
N ILE A 86 -3.37 -1.48 8.45
CA ILE A 86 -4.05 -2.78 8.47
C ILE A 86 -5.36 -2.73 9.25
N ARG A 87 -5.40 -1.96 10.35
CA ARG A 87 -6.58 -1.83 11.21
C ARG A 87 -7.72 -1.02 10.61
N ARG A 88 -7.46 -0.16 9.62
CA ARG A 88 -8.46 0.77 9.12
C ARG A 88 -9.59 0.04 8.39
N PRO A 89 -10.84 0.14 8.89
CA PRO A 89 -11.97 -0.59 8.30
C PRO A 89 -12.31 -0.12 6.89
N GLU A 90 -12.01 1.14 6.54
CA GLU A 90 -12.26 1.69 5.21
C GLU A 90 -11.46 1.00 4.11
N TYR A 91 -10.36 0.33 4.43
CA TYR A 91 -9.56 -0.42 3.45
C TYR A 91 -10.05 -1.85 3.25
N ALA A 92 -10.95 -2.33 4.11
CA ALA A 92 -11.61 -3.62 3.99
C ALA A 92 -10.63 -4.79 3.76
N ILE A 93 -9.50 -4.76 4.48
CA ILE A 93 -8.53 -5.86 4.44
C ILE A 93 -9.16 -7.07 5.10
N ASP A 94 -9.20 -8.19 4.39
CA ASP A 94 -9.93 -9.38 4.84
C ASP A 94 -9.03 -10.50 5.36
N ARG A 95 -7.76 -10.49 5.01
CA ARG A 95 -6.82 -11.53 5.43
C ARG A 95 -5.43 -10.96 5.62
N VAL A 96 -4.80 -11.34 6.72
CA VAL A 96 -3.43 -10.91 7.04
C VAL A 96 -2.59 -12.12 7.37
N LEU A 97 -1.42 -12.19 6.76
CA LEU A 97 -0.39 -13.17 7.09
C LEU A 97 0.73 -12.47 7.85
N VAL A 98 1.12 -13.03 8.99
CA VAL A 98 2.31 -12.57 9.71
C VAL A 98 3.46 -13.51 9.39
N LEU A 99 4.54 -12.95 8.88
CA LEU A 99 5.73 -13.71 8.50
C LEU A 99 6.80 -13.55 9.57
N ASP A 100 7.39 -14.69 9.98
CA ASP A 100 8.48 -14.71 10.95
C ASP A 100 9.33 -15.95 10.72
N GLU A 101 10.64 -15.79 10.82
CA GLU A 101 11.59 -16.89 10.68
C GLU A 101 11.34 -17.75 9.43
N HIS A 102 11.16 -17.06 8.29
CA HIS A 102 10.94 -17.67 6.97
C HIS A 102 9.67 -18.51 6.84
N ALA A 103 8.69 -18.29 7.71
CA ALA A 103 7.44 -19.03 7.71
C ALA A 103 6.24 -18.12 7.99
N VAL A 104 5.04 -18.62 7.67
CA VAL A 104 3.80 -17.97 8.07
C VAL A 104 3.55 -18.31 9.54
N ALA A 105 3.73 -17.33 10.42
CA ALA A 105 3.53 -17.49 11.85
C ALA A 105 2.06 -17.36 12.25
N PHE A 106 1.28 -16.60 11.49
CA PHE A 106 -0.14 -16.38 11.73
C PHE A 106 -0.85 -16.10 10.43
N ASP A 107 -2.08 -16.55 10.31
CA ASP A 107 -2.96 -16.33 9.15
C ASP A 107 -4.38 -16.12 9.68
N GLY A 108 -4.94 -14.95 9.49
CA GLY A 108 -6.27 -14.66 10.00
C GLY A 108 -6.76 -13.24 9.73
N ALA A 109 -7.77 -12.85 10.50
CA ALA A 109 -8.40 -11.55 10.38
C ALA A 109 -7.47 -10.41 10.84
N PRO A 110 -7.65 -9.18 10.32
CA PRO A 110 -6.74 -8.07 10.61
C PRO A 110 -6.52 -7.78 12.10
N ALA A 111 -7.58 -7.70 12.89
CA ALA A 111 -7.45 -7.35 14.31
C ALA A 111 -6.63 -8.38 15.09
N GLU A 112 -6.87 -9.65 14.84
CA GLU A 112 -6.16 -10.75 15.48
C GLU A 112 -4.72 -10.85 15.02
N ALA A 113 -4.48 -10.64 13.73
CA ALA A 113 -3.15 -10.65 13.14
C ALA A 113 -2.29 -9.50 13.68
N VAL A 114 -2.85 -8.32 13.81
CA VAL A 114 -2.14 -7.17 14.37
C VAL A 114 -1.79 -7.41 15.83
N ALA A 115 -2.71 -7.96 16.63
CA ALA A 115 -2.45 -8.31 18.02
C ALA A 115 -1.31 -9.35 18.12
N PHE A 116 -1.33 -10.36 17.26
CA PHE A 116 -0.27 -11.37 17.21
C PHE A 116 1.08 -10.74 16.85
N TYR A 117 1.10 -9.88 15.84
CA TYR A 117 2.32 -9.20 15.37
C TYR A 117 2.92 -8.30 16.45
N GLU A 118 2.09 -7.49 17.10
CA GLU A 118 2.55 -6.60 18.18
C GLU A 118 3.14 -7.39 19.35
N ASP A 119 2.50 -8.48 19.73
CA ASP A 119 3.02 -9.37 20.77
C ASP A 119 4.34 -10.03 20.36
N LEU A 120 4.44 -10.47 19.12
CA LEU A 120 5.67 -11.05 18.56
C LEU A 120 6.84 -10.04 18.62
N ILE A 121 6.62 -8.81 18.19
CA ILE A 121 7.64 -7.76 18.22
C ILE A 121 8.04 -7.44 19.65
N ARG A 122 7.09 -7.36 20.56
CA ARG A 122 7.36 -7.12 21.98
C ARG A 122 8.24 -8.23 22.57
N ARG A 123 7.91 -9.49 22.29
CA ARG A 123 8.69 -10.63 22.76
C ARG A 123 10.12 -10.64 22.21
N LYS A 124 10.28 -10.30 20.93
CA LYS A 124 11.59 -10.20 20.31
C LYS A 124 12.41 -9.05 20.90
N TYR A 125 11.78 -7.92 21.18
CA TYR A 125 12.44 -6.78 21.80
C TYR A 125 12.93 -7.14 23.22
N GLU A 126 12.10 -7.78 24.03
CA GLU A 126 12.46 -8.22 25.38
C GLU A 126 13.59 -9.27 25.36
N ALA A 127 13.54 -10.20 24.42
CA ALA A 127 14.61 -11.19 24.25
C ALA A 127 15.95 -10.55 23.87
N ALA A 128 15.94 -9.52 23.05
CA ALA A 128 17.14 -8.79 22.61
C ALA A 128 17.79 -8.00 23.75
N LYS A 129 17.08 -7.67 24.82
CA LYS A 129 17.61 -6.98 26.00
C LYS A 129 18.39 -7.87 26.95
N ARG A 130 18.33 -9.18 26.78
CA ARG A 130 18.97 -10.14 27.69
C ARG A 130 20.43 -10.43 27.30
#